data_5d4bb70420789247f520effa3f887965
#
_entry.id   5d4bb70420789247f520effa3f887965
#
_cell.length_a   1.000
_cell.length_b   1.000
_cell.length_c   1.000
_cell.angle_alpha   90.00
_cell.angle_beta   90.00
_cell.angle_gamma   90.00
#
_symmetry.space_group_name_H-M   'P 1'
#
loop_
_entity.id
_entity.type
_entity.pdbx_description
1 polymer ?
#
loop_
_entity_poly.entity_id
_entity_poly.type
_entity_poly.pdbx_seq_one_letter_code
_entity_poly.pdbx_strand_id
1 'polypeptide(L)'
;FLSVSSRKLSVLDLDSSLSTGWGPGVLGLSLGWSQGLKAAGALHDIAGLPDFAPRAQFRKIKYGASYFLPFRVAGRDWTFNSSLTGQQAKTTLFGSEQISIGSIYSVRGFVKGSLAGDSGYYLRNDLSTRSVFAPAGQVFPVRWYAGLDMGSVRNRAAGVPQGALVGAALGASVNWQGASWDLSTTCPLATPQGMAKEGCQTWFRLGYTL
;
A
#
# COMPACT_ATOMS: atom_id res chain seq x y z
N PHE A 1 -34.23 4.14 -1.74
CA PHE A 1 -32.83 3.66 -1.89
C PHE A 1 -32.83 2.36 -2.66
N LEU A 2 -32.24 2.32 -3.84
CA LEU A 2 -32.02 1.10 -4.60
C LEU A 2 -30.72 0.43 -4.11
N SER A 3 -30.82 -0.76 -3.52
CA SER A 3 -29.64 -1.57 -3.19
C SER A 3 -29.08 -2.20 -4.47
N VAL A 4 -27.98 -1.69 -4.97
CA VAL A 4 -27.34 -2.17 -6.21
C VAL A 4 -26.65 -3.52 -6.00
N SER A 5 -26.18 -3.82 -4.78
CA SER A 5 -25.59 -5.11 -4.41
C SER A 5 -25.54 -5.22 -2.88
N SER A 6 -26.04 -6.32 -2.35
CA SER A 6 -25.88 -6.68 -0.92
C SER A 6 -25.22 -8.05 -0.83
N ARG A 7 -24.05 -8.12 -0.19
CA ARG A 7 -23.31 -9.37 0.00
C ARG A 7 -22.84 -9.45 1.43
N LYS A 8 -22.99 -10.61 2.03
CA LYS A 8 -22.49 -10.90 3.36
C LYS A 8 -21.40 -11.95 3.23
N LEU A 9 -20.19 -11.61 3.67
CA LEU A 9 -19.06 -12.54 3.73
C LEU A 9 -18.71 -12.78 5.20
N SER A 10 -18.36 -13.99 5.53
CA SER A 10 -17.74 -14.35 6.82
C SER A 10 -16.34 -14.84 6.53
N VAL A 11 -15.34 -14.19 7.11
CA VAL A 11 -13.93 -14.48 6.86
C VAL A 11 -13.26 -14.83 8.17
N LEU A 12 -12.48 -15.89 8.16
CA LEU A 12 -11.52 -16.23 9.22
C LEU A 12 -10.14 -15.78 8.77
N ASP A 13 -9.53 -14.92 9.57
CA ASP A 13 -8.16 -14.45 9.40
C ASP A 13 -7.27 -14.97 10.52
N LEU A 14 -6.11 -15.49 10.14
CA LEU A 14 -5.03 -15.86 11.04
C LEU A 14 -3.78 -15.11 10.60
N ASP A 15 -3.28 -14.23 11.46
CA ASP A 15 -2.13 -13.39 11.15
C ASP A 15 -1.03 -13.61 12.18
N SER A 16 0.21 -13.67 11.72
CA SER A 16 1.43 -13.75 12.52
C SER A 16 2.39 -12.66 12.11
N SER A 17 3.09 -12.07 13.05
CA SER A 17 4.12 -11.09 12.79
C SER A 17 5.35 -11.30 13.68
N LEU A 18 6.51 -10.97 13.11
CA LEU A 18 7.81 -11.01 13.78
C LEU A 18 8.52 -9.68 13.54
N SER A 19 9.10 -9.11 14.58
CA SER A 19 10.01 -7.97 14.46
C SER A 19 11.33 -8.32 15.12
N THR A 20 12.44 -8.10 14.41
CA THR A 20 13.78 -8.43 14.92
C THR A 20 14.81 -7.42 14.41
N GLY A 21 15.89 -7.26 15.17
CA GLY A 21 17.08 -6.55 14.69
C GLY A 21 17.75 -7.33 13.56
N TRP A 22 18.12 -6.64 12.47
CA TRP A 22 18.92 -7.21 11.39
C TRP A 22 19.96 -6.20 10.92
N GLY A 23 21.22 -6.50 11.25
CA GLY A 23 22.31 -5.53 11.08
C GLY A 23 22.05 -4.25 11.88
N PRO A 24 22.26 -3.06 11.31
CA PRO A 24 21.96 -1.78 11.97
C PRO A 24 20.48 -1.40 11.93
N GLY A 25 19.63 -2.22 11.34
CA GLY A 25 18.21 -1.93 11.13
C GLY A 25 17.27 -2.86 11.88
N VAL A 26 15.99 -2.67 11.63
CA VAL A 26 14.90 -3.50 12.16
C VAL A 26 14.14 -4.10 10.99
N LEU A 27 14.02 -5.42 11.01
CA LEU A 27 13.24 -6.21 10.05
C LEU A 27 11.92 -6.62 10.68
N GLY A 28 10.82 -6.28 10.02
CA GLY A 28 9.49 -6.79 10.31
C GLY A 28 9.06 -7.79 9.24
N LEU A 29 8.45 -8.89 9.62
CA LEU A 29 7.86 -9.88 8.72
C LEU A 29 6.43 -10.15 9.16
N SER A 30 5.52 -10.37 8.20
CA SER A 30 4.15 -10.78 8.49
C SER A 30 3.70 -11.85 7.50
N LEU A 31 2.93 -12.80 8.02
CA LEU A 31 2.28 -13.85 7.24
C LEU A 31 0.86 -14.02 7.75
N GLY A 32 -0.10 -13.98 6.83
CA GLY A 32 -1.50 -14.12 7.12
C GLY A 32 -2.16 -15.18 6.22
N TRP A 33 -3.19 -15.81 6.73
CA TRP A 33 -4.05 -16.71 6.00
C TRP A 33 -5.50 -16.30 6.20
N SER A 34 -6.24 -16.18 5.09
CA SER A 34 -7.64 -15.79 5.11
C SER A 34 -8.48 -16.84 4.39
N GLN A 35 -9.60 -17.20 5.00
CA GLN A 35 -10.57 -18.13 4.40
C GLN A 35 -11.99 -17.61 4.56
N GLY A 36 -12.73 -17.57 3.45
CA GLY A 36 -14.16 -17.35 3.46
C GLY A 36 -14.91 -18.57 3.98
N LEU A 37 -15.82 -18.35 4.92
CA LEU A 37 -16.59 -19.37 5.63
C LEU A 37 -18.03 -19.41 5.17
N LYS A 38 -18.67 -20.57 5.32
CA LYS A 38 -20.12 -20.77 5.17
C LYS A 38 -20.82 -20.59 6.54
N ALA A 39 -20.61 -19.46 7.20
CA ALA A 39 -21.10 -19.24 8.55
C ALA A 39 -21.81 -17.89 8.69
N ALA A 40 -22.58 -17.70 9.76
CA ALA A 40 -23.22 -16.45 10.14
C ALA A 40 -24.05 -15.79 9.01
N GLY A 41 -24.70 -16.59 8.16
CA GLY A 41 -25.51 -16.10 7.03
C GLY A 41 -24.69 -15.55 5.86
N ALA A 42 -23.43 -15.95 5.72
CA ALA A 42 -22.61 -15.59 4.58
C ALA A 42 -23.14 -16.18 3.27
N LEU A 43 -22.80 -15.50 2.17
CA LEU A 43 -23.06 -15.99 0.82
C LEU A 43 -22.38 -17.36 0.64
N HIS A 44 -23.11 -18.32 0.08
CA HIS A 44 -22.58 -19.63 -0.27
C HIS A 44 -22.27 -19.71 -1.76
N ASP A 45 -21.12 -20.24 -2.10
CA ASP A 45 -20.80 -20.57 -3.48
C ASP A 45 -21.67 -21.72 -3.94
N ILE A 46 -22.29 -21.55 -5.11
CA ILE A 46 -23.08 -22.63 -5.76
C ILE A 46 -22.13 -23.61 -6.45
N ALA A 47 -22.57 -24.87 -6.59
CA ALA A 47 -21.81 -25.86 -7.34
C ALA A 47 -21.69 -25.46 -8.83
N GLY A 48 -20.52 -25.74 -9.44
CA GLY A 48 -20.28 -25.43 -10.85
C GLY A 48 -19.98 -23.97 -11.19
N LEU A 49 -19.70 -23.10 -10.19
CA LEU A 49 -19.24 -21.75 -10.47
C LEU A 49 -17.99 -21.79 -11.37
N PRO A 50 -17.97 -21.03 -12.47
CA PRO A 50 -16.79 -20.93 -13.32
C PRO A 50 -15.61 -20.28 -12.57
N ASP A 51 -14.38 -20.53 -13.02
CA ASP A 51 -13.16 -20.09 -12.35
C ASP A 51 -13.00 -18.57 -12.32
N PHE A 52 -13.60 -17.85 -13.25
CA PHE A 52 -13.61 -16.41 -13.30
C PHE A 52 -14.63 -15.76 -12.34
N ALA A 53 -15.57 -16.54 -11.80
CA ALA A 53 -16.58 -16.02 -10.88
C ALA A 53 -16.00 -15.83 -9.47
N PRO A 54 -16.27 -14.68 -8.82
CA PRO A 54 -15.82 -14.44 -7.46
C PRO A 54 -16.43 -15.44 -6.48
N ARG A 55 -15.60 -15.95 -5.55
CA ARG A 55 -16.00 -16.94 -4.56
C ARG A 55 -16.07 -16.34 -3.17
N ALA A 56 -17.16 -16.65 -2.46
CA ALA A 56 -17.31 -16.32 -1.05
C ALA A 56 -16.48 -17.26 -0.16
N GLN A 57 -16.30 -18.53 -0.57
CA GLN A 57 -15.45 -19.51 0.08
C GLN A 57 -14.05 -19.53 -0.53
N PHE A 58 -13.38 -18.37 -0.53
CA PHE A 58 -12.02 -18.19 -1.02
C PHE A 58 -10.96 -18.62 -0.02
N ARG A 59 -9.73 -18.76 -0.51
CA ARG A 59 -8.51 -18.88 0.31
C ARG A 59 -7.44 -17.98 -0.25
N LYS A 60 -6.80 -17.21 0.63
CA LYS A 60 -5.63 -16.37 0.26
C LYS A 60 -4.58 -16.37 1.37
N ILE A 61 -3.35 -16.20 0.95
CA ILE A 61 -2.21 -15.92 1.83
C ILE A 61 -1.89 -14.45 1.68
N LYS A 62 -1.70 -13.77 2.80
CA LYS A 62 -1.19 -12.40 2.91
C LYS A 62 0.25 -12.46 3.38
N TYR A 63 1.12 -11.62 2.87
CA TYR A 63 2.50 -11.53 3.32
C TYR A 63 2.98 -10.10 3.32
N GLY A 64 3.90 -9.81 4.20
CA GLY A 64 4.51 -8.50 4.31
C GLY A 64 5.94 -8.60 4.84
N ALA A 65 6.74 -7.61 4.45
CA ALA A 65 8.06 -7.38 5.00
C ALA A 65 8.29 -5.89 5.13
N SER A 66 8.95 -5.46 6.19
CA SER A 66 9.38 -4.07 6.35
C SER A 66 10.81 -4.04 6.84
N TYR A 67 11.57 -3.05 6.37
CA TYR A 67 12.93 -2.83 6.84
C TYR A 67 13.15 -1.35 7.11
N PHE A 68 13.51 -1.03 8.33
CA PHE A 68 13.91 0.30 8.77
C PHE A 68 15.41 0.31 9.00
N LEU A 69 16.14 1.16 8.28
CA LEU A 69 17.58 1.28 8.36
C LEU A 69 17.98 2.73 8.64
N PRO A 70 18.42 3.09 9.86
CA PRO A 70 19.11 4.34 10.13
C PRO A 70 20.58 4.20 9.74
N PHE A 71 21.14 5.22 9.11
CA PHE A 71 22.56 5.27 8.74
C PHE A 71 23.06 6.69 8.64
N ARG A 72 24.38 6.87 8.62
CA ARG A 72 25.03 8.17 8.54
C ARG A 72 25.95 8.26 7.35
N VAL A 73 25.76 9.30 6.53
CA VAL A 73 26.60 9.59 5.36
C VAL A 73 26.91 11.07 5.32
N ALA A 74 28.19 11.42 5.11
CA ALA A 74 28.68 12.80 5.04
C ALA A 74 28.25 13.66 6.23
N GLY A 75 28.28 13.09 7.46
CA GLY A 75 27.92 13.78 8.68
C GLY A 75 26.42 14.02 8.89
N ARG A 76 25.54 13.52 8.00
CA ARG A 76 24.09 13.64 8.10
C ARG A 76 23.45 12.30 8.40
N ASP A 77 22.42 12.33 9.22
CA ASP A 77 21.61 11.16 9.54
C ASP A 77 20.54 10.94 8.46
N TRP A 78 20.50 9.70 7.97
CA TRP A 78 19.56 9.24 6.97
C TRP A 78 18.75 8.08 7.52
N THR A 79 17.55 7.90 6.98
CA THR A 79 16.75 6.70 7.21
C THR A 79 16.24 6.16 5.90
N PHE A 80 16.41 4.86 5.71
CA PHE A 80 15.78 4.13 4.63
C PHE A 80 14.65 3.26 5.20
N ASN A 81 13.47 3.37 4.63
CA ASN A 81 12.31 2.52 4.94
C ASN A 81 11.89 1.79 3.68
N SER A 82 11.76 0.48 3.78
CA SER A 82 11.20 -0.36 2.72
C SER A 82 10.03 -1.15 3.30
N SER A 83 8.92 -1.26 2.55
CA SER A 83 7.73 -1.99 2.97
C SER A 83 7.12 -2.72 1.80
N LEU A 84 7.09 -4.04 1.89
CA LEU A 84 6.43 -4.96 0.97
C LEU A 84 5.10 -5.40 1.56
N THR A 85 4.04 -5.36 0.77
CA THR A 85 2.74 -5.96 1.08
C THR A 85 2.27 -6.75 -0.12
N GLY A 86 1.75 -7.94 0.11
CA GLY A 86 1.25 -8.78 -0.97
C GLY A 86 0.21 -9.79 -0.52
N GLN A 87 -0.50 -10.34 -1.49
CA GLN A 87 -1.39 -11.46 -1.31
C GLN A 87 -1.36 -12.41 -2.51
N GLN A 88 -1.65 -13.67 -2.23
CA GLN A 88 -1.80 -14.72 -3.22
C GLN A 88 -3.11 -15.46 -2.98
N ALA A 89 -4.05 -15.38 -3.93
CA ALA A 89 -5.32 -16.09 -3.88
C ALA A 89 -5.32 -17.28 -4.83
N LYS A 90 -6.04 -18.33 -4.42
CA LYS A 90 -6.26 -19.53 -5.26
C LYS A 90 -7.53 -19.46 -6.11
N THR A 91 -8.40 -18.49 -5.84
CA THR A 91 -9.70 -18.31 -6.51
C THR A 91 -9.87 -16.86 -6.90
N THR A 92 -10.80 -16.57 -7.78
CA THR A 92 -11.25 -15.20 -8.05
C THR A 92 -11.93 -14.65 -6.80
N LEU A 93 -11.56 -13.43 -6.41
CA LEU A 93 -12.02 -12.77 -5.20
C LEU A 93 -13.11 -11.73 -5.50
N PHE A 94 -13.97 -11.48 -4.53
CA PHE A 94 -14.76 -10.25 -4.55
C PHE A 94 -13.85 -9.03 -4.36
N GLY A 95 -14.23 -7.87 -4.89
CA GLY A 95 -13.42 -6.66 -4.85
C GLY A 95 -13.00 -6.21 -3.45
N SER A 96 -13.83 -6.48 -2.41
CA SER A 96 -13.48 -6.23 -1.01
C SER A 96 -12.29 -7.04 -0.50
N GLU A 97 -11.99 -8.15 -1.16
CA GLU A 97 -10.94 -9.09 -0.77
C GLU A 97 -9.68 -8.97 -1.65
N GLN A 98 -9.75 -8.20 -2.74
CA GLN A 98 -8.66 -7.99 -3.67
C GLN A 98 -7.62 -7.02 -3.10
N ILE A 99 -6.35 -7.21 -3.48
CA ILE A 99 -5.29 -6.22 -3.24
C ILE A 99 -5.40 -5.11 -4.27
N SER A 100 -5.27 -3.86 -3.81
CA SER A 100 -5.32 -2.68 -4.67
C SER A 100 -3.99 -1.95 -4.68
N ILE A 101 -3.55 -1.52 -5.86
CA ILE A 101 -2.37 -0.69 -6.09
C ILE A 101 -2.73 0.56 -6.87
N GLY A 102 -1.93 1.63 -6.74
CA GLY A 102 -2.21 2.92 -7.35
C GLY A 102 -3.00 3.84 -6.41
N SER A 103 -2.37 4.22 -5.29
CA SER A 103 -2.89 5.18 -4.33
C SER A 103 -1.74 5.78 -3.51
N ILE A 104 -2.02 6.80 -2.71
CA ILE A 104 -1.03 7.38 -1.78
C ILE A 104 -0.56 6.37 -0.71
N TYR A 105 -1.27 5.27 -0.50
CA TYR A 105 -0.98 4.22 0.49
C TYR A 105 -0.28 2.99 -0.08
N SER A 106 -0.24 2.85 -1.41
CA SER A 106 0.40 1.72 -2.09
C SER A 106 1.48 2.20 -3.08
N VAL A 107 1.20 2.28 -4.37
CA VAL A 107 2.10 2.87 -5.37
C VAL A 107 1.68 4.30 -5.61
N ARG A 108 2.48 5.27 -5.16
CA ARG A 108 2.19 6.71 -5.27
C ARG A 108 2.29 7.20 -6.72
N GLY A 109 1.60 8.32 -7.01
CA GLY A 109 1.59 8.94 -8.34
C GLY A 109 0.34 8.64 -9.15
N PHE A 110 -0.57 7.83 -8.61
CA PHE A 110 -1.83 7.47 -9.25
C PHE A 110 -3.01 7.93 -8.40
N VAL A 111 -3.99 8.63 -9.02
CA VAL A 111 -5.18 9.17 -8.36
C VAL A 111 -6.46 8.72 -9.05
N LYS A 112 -6.45 8.70 -10.38
CA LYS A 112 -7.60 8.34 -11.19
C LYS A 112 -7.59 6.86 -11.58
N GLY A 113 -6.39 6.27 -11.64
CA GLY A 113 -6.18 4.89 -12.04
C GLY A 113 -5.63 4.05 -10.90
N SER A 114 -6.41 3.10 -10.44
CA SER A 114 -5.96 2.04 -9.54
C SER A 114 -6.20 0.69 -10.20
N LEU A 115 -5.41 -0.29 -9.81
CA LEU A 115 -5.59 -1.68 -10.23
C LEU A 115 -5.88 -2.52 -9.00
N ALA A 116 -6.89 -3.37 -9.10
CA ALA A 116 -7.20 -4.36 -8.08
C ALA A 116 -6.99 -5.78 -8.65
N GLY A 117 -6.53 -6.70 -7.81
CA GLY A 117 -6.26 -8.06 -8.26
C GLY A 117 -6.47 -9.12 -7.19
N ASP A 118 -6.74 -10.34 -7.66
CA ASP A 118 -6.86 -11.51 -6.78
C ASP A 118 -5.52 -11.80 -6.09
N SER A 119 -4.43 -11.61 -6.82
CA SER A 119 -3.06 -11.76 -6.34
C SER A 119 -2.23 -10.56 -6.77
N GLY A 120 -1.26 -10.19 -5.95
CA GLY A 120 -0.39 -9.09 -6.26
C GLY A 120 0.47 -8.67 -5.08
N TYR A 121 1.25 -7.65 -5.31
CA TYR A 121 2.10 -7.03 -4.28
C TYR A 121 2.38 -5.57 -4.60
N TYR A 122 2.79 -4.82 -3.60
CA TYR A 122 3.46 -3.54 -3.78
C TYR A 122 4.62 -3.40 -2.79
N LEU A 123 5.66 -2.72 -3.25
CA LEU A 123 6.85 -2.37 -2.51
C LEU A 123 6.96 -0.86 -2.48
N ARG A 124 7.08 -0.29 -1.30
CA ARG A 124 7.33 1.14 -1.08
C ARG A 124 8.71 1.32 -0.50
N ASN A 125 9.44 2.28 -1.01
CA ASN A 125 10.75 2.65 -0.50
C ASN A 125 10.79 4.15 -0.28
N ASP A 126 11.25 4.56 0.89
CA ASP A 126 11.45 5.96 1.27
C ASP A 126 12.85 6.15 1.84
N LEU A 127 13.60 7.05 1.24
CA LEU A 127 14.86 7.58 1.76
C LEU A 127 14.59 8.96 2.35
N SER A 128 14.97 9.21 3.59
CA SER A 128 14.74 10.50 4.22
C SER A 128 15.91 10.98 5.06
N THR A 129 16.02 12.31 5.17
CA THR A 129 16.98 12.99 6.06
C THR A 129 16.29 14.15 6.76
N ARG A 130 16.89 14.63 7.83
CA ARG A 130 16.39 15.78 8.58
C ARG A 130 17.35 16.96 8.47
N SER A 131 16.78 18.15 8.38
CA SER A 131 17.47 19.41 8.52
C SER A 131 16.74 20.31 9.51
N VAL A 132 17.41 21.32 10.00
CA VAL A 132 16.82 22.33 10.87
C VAL A 132 16.72 23.63 10.07
N PHE A 133 15.53 24.19 10.06
CA PHE A 133 15.26 25.51 9.55
C PHE A 133 14.94 26.43 10.75
N ALA A 134 15.68 27.52 10.93
CA ALA A 134 15.58 28.34 12.13
C ALA A 134 15.35 29.84 11.81
N PRO A 135 14.22 30.24 11.23
CA PRO A 135 13.89 31.63 10.99
C PRO A 135 13.57 32.34 12.32
N ALA A 136 14.10 33.54 12.49
CA ALA A 136 13.87 34.40 13.66
C ALA A 136 14.07 33.70 15.02
N GLY A 137 15.00 32.73 15.09
CA GLY A 137 15.31 32.00 16.32
C GLY A 137 14.36 30.85 16.66
N GLN A 138 13.31 30.62 15.88
CA GLN A 138 12.42 29.46 16.05
C GLN A 138 12.94 28.28 15.24
N VAL A 139 13.02 27.11 15.87
CA VAL A 139 13.58 25.88 15.30
C VAL A 139 12.49 25.01 14.71
N PHE A 140 12.55 24.75 13.40
CA PHE A 140 11.65 23.86 12.69
C PHE A 140 12.43 22.64 12.17
N PRO A 141 12.20 21.44 12.71
CA PRO A 141 12.79 20.22 12.17
C PRO A 141 12.05 19.83 10.87
N VAL A 142 12.74 19.95 9.75
CA VAL A 142 12.22 19.57 8.44
C VAL A 142 12.74 18.19 8.07
N ARG A 143 11.83 17.25 7.81
CA ARG A 143 12.16 15.95 7.22
C ARG A 143 11.95 16.04 5.71
N TRP A 144 13.00 15.81 4.96
CA TRP A 144 12.98 15.65 3.51
C TRP A 144 12.91 14.19 3.17
N TYR A 145 12.13 13.80 2.15
CA TYR A 145 12.06 12.42 1.72
C TYR A 145 11.89 12.29 0.22
N ALA A 146 12.46 11.22 -0.32
CA ALA A 146 12.26 10.75 -1.68
C ALA A 146 11.81 9.29 -1.64
N GLY A 147 10.86 8.93 -2.50
CA GLY A 147 10.31 7.59 -2.53
C GLY A 147 10.24 7.03 -3.94
N LEU A 148 10.40 5.71 -4.03
CA LEU A 148 10.20 4.92 -5.24
C LEU A 148 9.35 3.71 -4.89
N ASP A 149 8.18 3.61 -5.53
CA ASP A 149 7.19 2.58 -5.27
C ASP A 149 6.97 1.75 -6.53
N MET A 150 6.74 0.46 -6.34
CA MET A 150 6.36 -0.44 -7.42
C MET A 150 5.32 -1.45 -6.94
N GLY A 151 4.48 -1.93 -7.83
CA GLY A 151 3.51 -2.97 -7.52
C GLY A 151 2.97 -3.64 -8.77
N SER A 152 2.43 -4.82 -8.61
CA SER A 152 1.80 -5.56 -9.70
C SER A 152 0.61 -6.36 -9.17
N VAL A 153 -0.44 -6.42 -9.96
CA VAL A 153 -1.62 -7.24 -9.67
C VAL A 153 -1.97 -8.13 -10.84
N ARG A 154 -2.55 -9.27 -10.52
CA ARG A 154 -3.06 -10.26 -11.47
C ARG A 154 -4.45 -10.70 -11.10
N ASN A 155 -5.30 -10.85 -12.11
CA ASN A 155 -6.66 -11.34 -12.01
C ASN A 155 -6.79 -12.72 -12.69
N ARG A 156 -7.61 -13.60 -12.14
CA ARG A 156 -7.96 -14.87 -12.78
C ARG A 156 -9.01 -14.68 -13.86
N ALA A 157 -9.92 -13.74 -13.68
CA ALA A 157 -10.91 -13.40 -14.68
C ALA A 157 -10.24 -12.71 -15.88
N ALA A 158 -10.50 -13.21 -17.09
CA ALA A 158 -10.00 -12.58 -18.30
C ALA A 158 -10.66 -11.21 -18.54
N GLY A 159 -9.93 -10.28 -19.17
CA GLY A 159 -10.45 -8.95 -19.50
C GLY A 159 -10.51 -7.97 -18.32
N VAL A 160 -10.14 -8.39 -17.11
CA VAL A 160 -10.03 -7.49 -15.96
C VAL A 160 -8.67 -6.75 -16.02
N PRO A 161 -8.65 -5.42 -15.83
CA PRO A 161 -7.39 -4.66 -15.82
C PRO A 161 -6.39 -5.24 -14.81
N GLN A 162 -5.14 -5.41 -15.26
CA GLN A 162 -4.05 -5.96 -14.45
C GLN A 162 -2.71 -5.45 -14.97
N GLY A 163 -1.65 -5.61 -14.22
CA GLY A 163 -0.31 -5.21 -14.64
C GLY A 163 0.48 -4.59 -13.52
N ALA A 164 1.55 -3.88 -13.88
CA ALA A 164 2.48 -3.26 -12.96
C ALA A 164 2.39 -1.73 -13.01
N LEU A 165 2.53 -1.11 -11.84
CA LEU A 165 2.64 0.33 -11.64
C LEU A 165 4.00 0.65 -11.01
N VAL A 166 4.61 1.75 -11.43
CA VAL A 166 5.79 2.33 -10.79
C VAL A 166 5.54 3.81 -10.57
N GLY A 167 5.86 4.33 -9.41
CA GLY A 167 5.69 5.73 -9.08
C GLY A 167 6.79 6.26 -8.17
N ALA A 168 7.01 7.56 -8.23
CA ALA A 168 7.96 8.27 -7.40
C ALA A 168 7.27 9.32 -6.53
N ALA A 169 7.92 9.68 -5.43
CA ALA A 169 7.49 10.75 -4.54
C ALA A 169 8.67 11.57 -4.08
N LEU A 170 8.48 12.87 -3.92
CA LEU A 170 9.41 13.78 -3.28
C LEU A 170 8.62 14.70 -2.35
N GLY A 171 9.07 14.89 -1.12
CA GLY A 171 8.33 15.71 -0.19
C GLY A 171 9.13 16.20 1.00
N ALA A 172 8.47 17.07 1.77
CA ALA A 172 8.98 17.61 3.02
C ALA A 172 7.87 17.61 4.08
N SER A 173 8.23 17.29 5.32
CA SER A 173 7.31 17.36 6.44
C SER A 173 7.93 18.07 7.64
N VAL A 174 7.09 18.80 8.38
CA VAL A 174 7.45 19.52 9.60
C VAL A 174 6.48 19.11 10.70
N ASN A 175 7.01 18.79 11.87
CA ASN A 175 6.23 18.63 13.10
C ASN A 175 6.71 19.69 14.10
N TRP A 176 5.80 20.55 14.54
CA TRP A 176 6.13 21.64 15.45
C TRP A 176 4.95 21.96 16.35
N GLN A 177 5.16 21.92 17.65
CA GLN A 177 4.17 22.28 18.70
C GLN A 177 2.77 21.63 18.47
N GLY A 178 2.75 20.32 18.18
CA GLY A 178 1.50 19.60 17.92
C GLY A 178 0.95 19.75 16.49
N ALA A 179 1.42 20.74 15.73
CA ALA A 179 1.06 20.88 14.32
C ALA A 179 1.98 20.05 13.44
N SER A 180 1.40 19.40 12.42
CA SER A 180 2.11 18.64 11.39
C SER A 180 1.74 19.15 10.00
N TRP A 181 2.74 19.38 9.18
CA TRP A 181 2.59 19.74 7.77
C TRP A 181 3.36 18.75 6.91
N ASP A 182 2.78 18.29 5.85
CA ASP A 182 3.43 17.46 4.84
C ASP A 182 3.05 18.00 3.46
N LEU A 183 4.06 18.27 2.65
CA LEU A 183 3.92 18.67 1.25
C LEU A 183 4.70 17.69 0.40
N SER A 184 4.05 17.08 -0.59
CA SER A 184 4.71 16.13 -1.47
C SER A 184 4.20 16.21 -2.91
N THR A 185 5.11 15.95 -3.84
CA THR A 185 4.78 15.71 -5.24
C THR A 185 5.00 14.25 -5.57
N THR A 186 4.02 13.63 -6.20
CA THR A 186 4.05 12.22 -6.61
C THR A 186 3.83 12.11 -8.11
N CYS A 187 4.62 11.27 -8.78
CA CYS A 187 4.61 11.12 -10.23
C CYS A 187 4.48 9.65 -10.62
N PRO A 188 3.59 9.31 -11.58
CA PRO A 188 3.60 7.99 -12.20
C PRO A 188 4.82 7.87 -13.11
N LEU A 189 5.57 6.78 -12.99
CA LEU A 189 6.74 6.50 -13.84
C LEU A 189 6.45 5.44 -14.89
N ALA A 190 5.66 4.43 -14.55
CA ALA A 190 5.24 3.38 -15.48
C ALA A 190 3.81 2.93 -15.21
N THR A 191 3.07 2.73 -16.31
CA THR A 191 1.68 2.25 -16.33
C THR A 191 1.55 1.07 -17.30
N PRO A 192 0.67 0.10 -17.07
CA PRO A 192 0.39 -0.95 -18.03
C PRO A 192 -0.36 -0.41 -19.24
N GLN A 193 -0.34 -1.18 -20.32
CA GLN A 193 -1.10 -0.85 -21.53
C GLN A 193 -2.60 -0.73 -21.23
N GLY A 194 -3.27 0.24 -21.84
CA GLY A 194 -4.70 0.48 -21.68
C GLY A 194 -5.08 1.33 -20.46
N MET A 195 -4.14 1.64 -19.57
CA MET A 195 -4.38 2.57 -18.48
C MET A 195 -4.05 4.00 -18.91
N ALA A 196 -4.91 4.96 -18.58
CA ALA A 196 -4.67 6.36 -18.88
C ALA A 196 -3.40 6.87 -18.20
N LYS A 197 -2.56 7.61 -18.92
CA LYS A 197 -1.39 8.27 -18.35
C LYS A 197 -1.84 9.43 -17.46
N GLU A 198 -1.30 9.48 -16.27
CA GLU A 198 -1.51 10.58 -15.31
C GLU A 198 -0.26 11.46 -15.24
N GLY A 199 -0.44 12.74 -14.91
CA GLY A 199 0.66 13.66 -14.60
C GLY A 199 1.07 13.58 -13.14
N CYS A 200 2.12 14.31 -12.79
CA CYS A 200 2.50 14.49 -11.39
C CYS A 200 1.43 15.26 -10.61
N GLN A 201 1.27 14.94 -9.34
CA GLN A 201 0.29 15.58 -8.45
C GLN A 201 0.97 16.04 -7.18
N THR A 202 0.53 17.18 -6.67
CA THR A 202 1.01 17.74 -5.41
C THR A 202 -0.06 17.55 -4.34
N TRP A 203 0.38 17.04 -3.20
CA TRP A 203 -0.45 16.77 -2.03
C TRP A 203 0.02 17.60 -0.86
N PHE A 204 -0.91 18.10 -0.08
CA PHE A 204 -0.62 18.65 1.24
C PHE A 204 -1.47 17.96 2.29
N ARG A 205 -0.92 17.81 3.47
CA ARG A 205 -1.61 17.30 4.65
C ARG A 205 -1.32 18.22 5.83
N LEU A 206 -2.35 18.58 6.54
CA LEU A 206 -2.27 19.32 7.79
C LEU A 206 -2.86 18.46 8.90
N GLY A 207 -2.24 18.48 10.06
CA GLY A 207 -2.73 17.80 11.25
C GLY A 207 -2.41 18.62 12.50
N TYR A 208 -3.22 18.48 13.54
CA TYR A 208 -2.95 19.03 14.85
C TYR A 208 -3.32 18.02 15.93
N THR A 209 -2.41 17.83 16.88
CA THR A 209 -2.62 16.96 18.04
C THR A 209 -2.70 17.85 19.27
N LEU A 210 -3.82 17.77 19.99
CA LEU A 210 -4.07 18.46 21.26
C LEU A 210 -3.34 17.79 22.42
#